data_19808698a269b25f0ddb4c02c6b729a2
#
_entry.id   19808698a269b25f0ddb4c02c6b729a2
#
_cell.length_a   1.000
_cell.length_b   1.000
_cell.length_c   1.000
_cell.angle_alpha   90.00
_cell.angle_beta   90.00
_cell.angle_gamma   90.00
#
_symmetry.space_group_name_H-M   'P 1'
#
loop_
_entity.id
_entity.type
_entity.pdbx_description
1 polymer ?
#
loop_
_entity_poly.entity_id
_entity_poly.type
_entity_poly.pdbx_seq_one_letter_code
_entity_poly.pdbx_strand_id
1 'polypeptide(L)'
;MAKRDFNEWLSGFRPSIADYGFYINFDKVYRNVDDIKVELNILNSLIGSHNIEEEFRCILSRYPEVLQCIPILLAVRASEIYCQDDRGGILFNFNYKKNSLSTEDDLDKYVYFMKETGLFDLLSKHIINNLVDYVMGVETGLDSNGRKNRGGYLMENLVEKFIIKAGFIKGVDYFKEMYIHEITEKWGIDLFEISNQGTTEKRFDFVVKTDNMVYVIETNFYSGGGSKLNETARSYKTLALESNTIDEITFVWFTDGKGWNSAKNNLKETFDVMEHIYNIKDLENNIISEVFK
;
A
#
# COMPACT_ATOMS: atom_id res chain seq x y z
N MET A 1 8.54 -6.67 -36.22
CA MET A 1 8.53 -5.23 -35.91
C MET A 1 9.90 -4.60 -36.15
N ALA A 2 9.98 -3.28 -36.48
CA ALA A 2 11.27 -2.59 -36.55
C ALA A 2 11.94 -2.64 -35.17
N LYS A 3 13.25 -2.89 -35.12
CA LYS A 3 14.00 -2.99 -33.87
C LYS A 3 13.94 -1.64 -33.15
N ARG A 4 13.24 -1.59 -31.99
CA ARG A 4 13.12 -0.37 -31.17
C ARG A 4 14.49 0.04 -30.64
N ASP A 5 14.77 1.37 -30.58
CA ASP A 5 16.00 1.87 -29.96
C ASP A 5 15.84 1.89 -28.44
N PHE A 6 16.72 1.19 -27.73
CA PHE A 6 16.68 1.07 -26.28
C PHE A 6 16.88 2.43 -25.57
N ASN A 7 17.76 3.29 -26.07
CA ASN A 7 18.03 4.57 -25.41
C ASN A 7 16.87 5.53 -25.59
N GLU A 8 16.24 5.55 -26.75
CA GLU A 8 15.03 6.32 -27.00
C GLU A 8 13.88 5.83 -26.09
N TRP A 9 13.67 4.51 -26.02
CA TRP A 9 12.64 3.91 -25.15
C TRP A 9 12.89 4.23 -23.68
N LEU A 10 14.11 4.06 -23.16
CA LEU A 10 14.48 4.38 -21.78
C LEU A 10 14.35 5.88 -21.47
N SER A 11 14.63 6.76 -22.44
CA SER A 11 14.50 8.21 -22.26
C SER A 11 13.06 8.64 -21.96
N GLY A 12 12.07 7.86 -22.42
CA GLY A 12 10.64 8.05 -22.18
C GLY A 12 10.18 7.70 -20.77
N PHE A 13 11.03 7.11 -19.93
CA PHE A 13 10.66 6.67 -18.59
C PHE A 13 10.31 7.83 -17.66
N ARG A 14 9.23 7.67 -16.91
CA ARG A 14 8.65 8.71 -16.05
C ARG A 14 9.41 8.81 -14.72
N PRO A 15 9.52 10.00 -14.14
CA PRO A 15 10.10 10.17 -12.80
C PRO A 15 9.16 9.67 -11.69
N SER A 16 7.86 9.68 -11.92
CA SER A 16 6.81 9.28 -10.99
C SER A 16 5.54 8.91 -11.73
N ILE A 17 4.75 8.02 -11.13
CA ILE A 17 3.37 7.70 -11.53
C ILE A 17 2.37 8.03 -10.40
N ALA A 18 2.84 8.77 -9.40
CA ALA A 18 1.97 9.26 -8.32
C ALA A 18 0.93 10.23 -8.89
N ASP A 19 -0.33 9.90 -8.72
CA ASP A 19 -1.45 10.80 -8.99
C ASP A 19 -1.69 11.76 -7.81
N TYR A 20 -2.69 12.64 -7.92
CA TYR A 20 -2.99 13.62 -6.89
C TYR A 20 -3.47 13.00 -5.58
N GLY A 21 -4.11 11.82 -5.63
CA GLY A 21 -4.56 11.06 -4.46
C GLY A 21 -3.47 10.24 -3.78
N PHE A 22 -2.30 10.11 -4.40
CA PHE A 22 -1.18 9.32 -3.86
C PHE A 22 -0.66 9.85 -2.52
N TYR A 23 -0.60 11.18 -2.35
CA TYR A 23 0.11 11.79 -1.23
C TYR A 23 -0.64 11.63 0.09
N ILE A 24 -1.89 12.07 0.15
CA ILE A 24 -2.77 12.00 1.33
C ILE A 24 -4.20 11.73 0.87
N ASN A 25 -4.86 10.77 1.50
CA ASN A 25 -6.29 10.56 1.35
C ASN A 25 -7.03 11.41 2.39
N PHE A 26 -7.25 12.69 2.08
CA PHE A 26 -7.91 13.62 2.99
C PHE A 26 -9.33 13.22 3.36
N ASP A 27 -10.10 12.60 2.44
CA ASP A 27 -11.44 12.11 2.75
C ASP A 27 -11.43 11.03 3.85
N LYS A 28 -10.40 10.19 3.86
CA LYS A 28 -10.19 9.22 4.93
C LYS A 28 -9.76 9.89 6.23
N VAL A 29 -8.84 10.85 6.15
CA VAL A 29 -8.37 11.62 7.32
C VAL A 29 -9.53 12.34 7.98
N TYR A 30 -10.35 13.05 7.19
CA TYR A 30 -11.51 13.78 7.71
C TYR A 30 -12.52 12.85 8.38
N ARG A 31 -12.88 11.72 7.76
CA ARG A 31 -13.78 10.75 8.38
C ARG A 31 -13.26 10.23 9.71
N ASN A 32 -11.99 9.82 9.76
CA ASN A 32 -11.39 9.30 11.00
C ASN A 32 -11.44 10.32 12.13
N VAL A 33 -11.25 11.61 11.84
CA VAL A 33 -11.31 12.68 12.84
C VAL A 33 -12.76 12.99 13.21
N ASP A 34 -13.66 13.07 12.24
CA ASP A 34 -15.08 13.37 12.48
C ASP A 34 -15.76 12.29 13.35
N ASP A 35 -15.35 11.03 13.21
CA ASP A 35 -15.87 9.89 13.99
C ASP A 35 -15.62 10.02 15.50
N ILE A 36 -14.61 10.79 15.92
CA ILE A 36 -14.20 10.96 17.34
C ILE A 36 -14.12 12.43 17.76
N LYS A 37 -14.63 13.34 16.94
CA LYS A 37 -14.50 14.79 17.14
C LYS A 37 -15.18 15.30 18.42
N VAL A 38 -16.29 14.68 18.82
CA VAL A 38 -17.03 15.05 20.03
C VAL A 38 -16.17 14.74 21.25
N GLU A 39 -15.63 13.55 21.33
CA GLU A 39 -14.79 13.09 22.44
C GLU A 39 -13.47 13.87 22.52
N LEU A 40 -12.87 14.21 21.38
CA LEU A 40 -11.69 15.08 21.32
C LEU A 40 -12.02 16.47 21.88
N ASN A 41 -13.21 17.02 21.60
CA ASN A 41 -13.64 18.31 22.17
C ASN A 41 -13.90 18.23 23.67
N ILE A 42 -14.36 17.10 24.21
CA ILE A 42 -14.45 16.88 25.65
C ILE A 42 -13.04 16.91 26.28
N LEU A 43 -12.08 16.20 25.67
CA LEU A 43 -10.69 16.17 26.14
C LEU A 43 -9.96 17.52 25.99
N ASN A 44 -10.41 18.43 25.11
CA ASN A 44 -9.85 19.78 25.00
C ASN A 44 -9.94 20.58 26.32
N SER A 45 -10.88 20.22 27.20
CA SER A 45 -10.97 20.89 28.53
C SER A 45 -9.75 20.64 29.42
N LEU A 46 -8.94 19.62 29.10
CA LEU A 46 -7.70 19.33 29.83
C LEU A 46 -6.51 20.19 29.37
N ILE A 47 -6.64 20.93 28.27
CA ILE A 47 -5.55 21.74 27.75
C ILE A 47 -5.29 22.92 28.71
N GLY A 48 -4.06 22.97 29.21
CA GLY A 48 -3.65 24.00 30.20
C GLY A 48 -4.16 23.77 31.63
N SER A 49 -4.76 22.62 31.93
CA SER A 49 -5.19 22.28 33.28
C SER A 49 -4.00 22.19 34.25
N HIS A 50 -4.17 22.77 35.42
CA HIS A 50 -3.23 22.64 36.55
C HIS A 50 -3.49 21.41 37.42
N ASN A 51 -4.68 20.80 37.33
CA ASN A 51 -5.10 19.63 38.09
C ASN A 51 -5.54 18.51 37.18
N ILE A 52 -4.70 18.21 36.16
CA ILE A 52 -5.07 17.41 35.02
C ILE A 52 -5.45 15.97 35.37
N GLU A 53 -4.82 15.36 36.39
CA GLU A 53 -5.12 13.97 36.80
C GLU A 53 -6.56 13.88 37.36
N GLU A 54 -6.96 14.78 38.21
CA GLU A 54 -8.32 14.80 38.79
C GLU A 54 -9.38 15.16 37.75
N GLU A 55 -9.08 16.14 36.89
CA GLU A 55 -9.99 16.52 35.81
C GLU A 55 -10.19 15.39 34.80
N PHE A 56 -9.11 14.66 34.48
CA PHE A 56 -9.19 13.48 33.61
C PHE A 56 -10.03 12.36 34.24
N ARG A 57 -9.89 12.07 35.54
CA ARG A 57 -10.75 11.13 36.29
C ARG A 57 -12.22 11.52 36.17
N CYS A 58 -12.51 12.81 36.42
CA CYS A 58 -13.86 13.36 36.29
C CYS A 58 -14.45 13.16 34.90
N ILE A 59 -13.64 13.40 33.85
CA ILE A 59 -14.05 13.23 32.46
C ILE A 59 -14.31 11.74 32.18
N LEU A 60 -13.40 10.85 32.55
CA LEU A 60 -13.54 9.41 32.33
C LEU A 60 -14.79 8.82 33.00
N SER A 61 -15.09 9.27 34.22
CA SER A 61 -16.28 8.82 34.95
C SER A 61 -17.59 9.29 34.30
N ARG A 62 -17.61 10.45 33.65
CA ARG A 62 -18.81 11.02 33.02
C ARG A 62 -18.97 10.68 31.56
N TYR A 63 -17.85 10.53 30.85
CA TYR A 63 -17.74 10.37 29.40
C TYR A 63 -16.73 9.27 29.07
N PRO A 64 -17.01 8.01 29.42
CA PRO A 64 -16.08 6.88 29.21
C PRO A 64 -15.71 6.67 27.74
N GLU A 65 -16.52 7.16 26.80
CA GLU A 65 -16.28 7.14 25.36
C GLU A 65 -15.01 7.87 24.95
N VAL A 66 -14.50 8.83 25.74
CA VAL A 66 -13.24 9.52 25.44
C VAL A 66 -12.02 8.60 25.42
N LEU A 67 -12.12 7.39 26.03
CA LEU A 67 -11.06 6.39 25.98
C LEU A 67 -10.65 6.05 24.55
N GLN A 68 -11.58 5.99 23.62
CA GLN A 68 -11.29 5.64 22.24
C GLN A 68 -10.34 6.63 21.54
N CYS A 69 -10.23 7.86 22.06
CA CYS A 69 -9.36 8.89 21.51
C CYS A 69 -7.91 8.79 21.99
N ILE A 70 -7.64 8.08 23.09
CA ILE A 70 -6.29 8.08 23.70
C ILE A 70 -5.25 7.45 22.77
N PRO A 71 -5.47 6.29 22.12
CA PRO A 71 -4.48 5.69 21.25
C PRO A 71 -4.06 6.61 20.09
N ILE A 72 -4.99 7.32 19.49
CA ILE A 72 -4.66 8.18 18.33
C ILE A 72 -3.81 9.38 18.74
N LEU A 73 -3.86 9.84 19.99
CA LEU A 73 -2.97 10.88 20.51
C LEU A 73 -1.49 10.42 20.50
N LEU A 74 -1.25 9.11 20.50
CA LEU A 74 0.06 8.47 20.36
C LEU A 74 0.34 7.95 18.92
N ALA A 75 -0.45 8.38 17.94
CA ALA A 75 -0.40 7.90 16.57
C ALA A 75 -0.64 6.37 16.42
N VAL A 76 -1.41 5.77 17.32
CA VAL A 76 -1.79 4.35 17.33
C VAL A 76 -3.28 4.24 16.96
N ARG A 77 -3.62 3.33 16.02
CA ARG A 77 -5.02 3.06 15.63
C ARG A 77 -5.60 1.82 16.28
N ALA A 78 -4.77 1.03 16.98
CA ALA A 78 -5.25 -0.14 17.71
C ALA A 78 -6.02 0.28 18.95
N SER A 79 -7.10 -0.44 19.26
CA SER A 79 -7.88 -0.24 20.48
C SER A 79 -7.25 -0.89 21.72
N GLU A 80 -6.15 -1.63 21.55
CA GLU A 80 -5.41 -2.28 22.63
C GLU A 80 -3.93 -1.92 22.50
N ILE A 81 -3.31 -1.56 23.63
CA ILE A 81 -1.88 -1.24 23.72
C ILE A 81 -1.30 -2.04 24.89
N TYR A 82 -0.25 -2.81 24.61
CA TYR A 82 0.53 -3.48 25.64
C TYR A 82 1.74 -2.62 25.98
N CYS A 83 1.91 -2.28 27.27
CA CYS A 83 3.06 -1.55 27.77
C CYS A 83 3.85 -2.44 28.73
N GLN A 84 5.18 -2.44 28.60
CA GLN A 84 6.11 -3.16 29.47
C GLN A 84 6.99 -2.15 30.19
N ASP A 85 7.04 -2.25 31.51
CA ASP A 85 8.00 -1.56 32.35
C ASP A 85 8.81 -2.57 33.21
N ASP A 86 9.61 -2.12 34.17
CA ASP A 86 10.40 -2.94 35.05
C ASP A 86 9.58 -3.73 36.09
N ARG A 87 8.31 -3.39 36.27
CA ARG A 87 7.35 -4.05 37.17
C ARG A 87 6.51 -5.12 36.47
N GLY A 88 6.49 -5.11 35.15
CA GLY A 88 5.74 -6.09 34.34
C GLY A 88 5.01 -5.48 33.18
N GLY A 89 4.24 -6.31 32.46
CA GLY A 89 3.48 -5.87 31.31
C GLY A 89 2.01 -5.67 31.63
N ILE A 90 1.43 -4.57 31.12
CA ILE A 90 0.03 -4.23 31.28
C ILE A 90 -0.63 -4.07 29.91
N LEU A 91 -1.73 -4.78 29.70
CA LEU A 91 -2.58 -4.59 28.53
C LEU A 91 -3.65 -3.53 28.84
N PHE A 92 -3.64 -2.45 28.06
CA PHE A 92 -4.66 -1.40 28.09
C PHE A 92 -5.63 -1.61 26.95
N ASN A 93 -6.93 -1.63 27.28
CA ASN A 93 -8.01 -1.71 26.30
C ASN A 93 -8.76 -0.37 26.27
N PHE A 94 -8.80 0.30 25.12
CA PHE A 94 -9.43 1.61 24.93
C PHE A 94 -10.83 1.52 24.31
N ASN A 95 -11.36 0.31 24.13
CA ASN A 95 -12.74 0.13 23.70
C ASN A 95 -13.69 0.27 24.89
N TYR A 96 -14.26 1.45 25.07
CA TYR A 96 -15.14 1.77 26.20
C TYR A 96 -16.38 0.87 26.28
N LYS A 97 -16.87 0.31 25.17
CA LYS A 97 -18.02 -0.59 25.14
C LYS A 97 -17.71 -1.96 25.78
N LYS A 98 -16.43 -2.34 25.86
CA LYS A 98 -15.96 -3.58 26.48
C LYS A 98 -15.42 -3.37 27.90
N ASN A 99 -15.22 -2.12 28.32
CA ASN A 99 -14.67 -1.78 29.63
C ASN A 99 -15.76 -1.25 30.54
N SER A 100 -15.93 -1.85 31.71
CA SER A 100 -16.62 -1.19 32.81
C SER A 100 -15.59 -0.38 33.58
N LEU A 101 -15.63 0.95 33.47
CA LEU A 101 -14.87 1.87 34.33
C LEU A 101 -15.59 2.04 35.67
N SER A 102 -15.73 0.94 36.43
CA SER A 102 -16.63 0.89 37.59
C SER A 102 -15.89 1.08 38.92
N THR A 103 -14.56 1.01 38.89
CA THR A 103 -13.75 1.06 40.10
C THR A 103 -12.70 2.18 40.00
N GLU A 104 -12.25 2.68 41.17
CA GLU A 104 -11.12 3.62 41.25
C GLU A 104 -9.84 3.03 40.61
N ASP A 105 -9.61 1.71 40.77
CA ASP A 105 -8.48 1.01 40.18
C ASP A 105 -8.50 1.07 38.63
N ASP A 106 -9.69 1.02 38.02
CA ASP A 106 -9.86 1.15 36.55
C ASP A 106 -9.43 2.56 36.10
N LEU A 107 -9.84 3.59 36.84
CA LEU A 107 -9.49 4.98 36.55
C LEU A 107 -7.98 5.21 36.74
N ASP A 108 -7.42 4.70 37.85
CA ASP A 108 -5.99 4.79 38.16
C ASP A 108 -5.11 4.20 37.06
N LYS A 109 -5.54 3.10 36.47
CA LYS A 109 -4.85 2.45 35.37
C LYS A 109 -4.68 3.39 34.17
N TYR A 110 -5.74 4.12 33.78
CA TYR A 110 -5.66 5.06 32.65
C TYR A 110 -4.96 6.37 33.01
N VAL A 111 -5.09 6.85 34.24
CA VAL A 111 -4.29 7.98 34.73
C VAL A 111 -2.79 7.66 34.66
N TYR A 112 -2.41 6.45 35.11
CA TYR A 112 -1.04 5.97 35.01
C TYR A 112 -0.55 5.93 33.56
N PHE A 113 -1.39 5.39 32.64
CA PHE A 113 -1.05 5.38 31.21
C PHE A 113 -0.82 6.78 30.64
N MET A 114 -1.73 7.73 30.90
CA MET A 114 -1.62 9.11 30.42
C MET A 114 -0.36 9.81 30.94
N LYS A 115 0.04 9.50 32.17
CA LYS A 115 1.23 10.05 32.83
C LYS A 115 2.51 9.48 32.21
N GLU A 116 2.62 8.16 32.18
CA GLU A 116 3.85 7.47 31.73
C GLU A 116 4.09 7.66 30.21
N THR A 117 3.03 7.85 29.42
CA THR A 117 3.16 8.15 27.99
C THR A 117 3.47 9.63 27.72
N GLY A 118 3.44 10.50 28.73
CA GLY A 118 3.66 11.95 28.59
C GLY A 118 2.48 12.71 28.02
N LEU A 119 1.31 12.09 27.86
CA LEU A 119 0.12 12.77 27.32
C LEU A 119 -0.38 13.88 28.24
N PHE A 120 -0.27 13.75 29.56
CA PHE A 120 -0.58 14.84 30.47
C PHE A 120 0.34 16.05 30.30
N ASP A 121 1.62 15.83 30.06
CA ASP A 121 2.57 16.89 29.76
C ASP A 121 2.25 17.60 28.44
N LEU A 122 1.87 16.86 27.42
CA LEU A 122 1.44 17.40 26.13
C LEU A 122 0.25 18.35 26.29
N LEU A 123 -0.72 18.00 27.15
CA LEU A 123 -1.93 18.77 27.37
C LEU A 123 -1.71 19.96 28.35
N SER A 124 -1.07 19.71 29.51
CA SER A 124 -0.93 20.72 30.56
C SER A 124 0.04 21.83 30.23
N LYS A 125 1.11 21.54 29.47
CA LYS A 125 2.17 22.51 29.14
C LYS A 125 1.87 23.38 27.92
N HIS A 126 0.63 23.40 27.43
CA HIS A 126 0.21 24.18 26.25
C HIS A 126 1.04 23.96 25.00
N ILE A 127 1.53 22.74 24.81
CA ILE A 127 2.26 22.35 23.59
C ILE A 127 1.30 22.33 22.41
N ILE A 128 0.02 22.05 22.66
CA ILE A 128 -1.08 22.05 21.70
C ILE A 128 -2.23 22.94 22.22
N ASN A 129 -3.05 23.45 21.29
CA ASN A 129 -4.21 24.31 21.63
C ASN A 129 -5.55 23.63 21.27
N ASN A 130 -5.56 22.59 20.44
CA ASN A 130 -6.77 21.91 20.02
C ASN A 130 -6.43 20.47 19.62
N LEU A 131 -7.12 19.50 20.23
CA LEU A 131 -6.91 18.07 19.95
C LEU A 131 -7.47 17.64 18.58
N VAL A 132 -8.50 18.29 18.07
CA VAL A 132 -9.03 18.01 16.74
C VAL A 132 -7.97 18.34 15.68
N ASP A 133 -7.34 19.50 15.78
CA ASP A 133 -6.27 19.92 14.86
C ASP A 133 -5.02 19.04 15.02
N TYR A 134 -4.68 18.69 16.26
CA TYR A 134 -3.57 17.78 16.56
C TYR A 134 -3.80 16.40 15.92
N VAL A 135 -4.98 15.81 16.13
CA VAL A 135 -5.32 14.48 15.56
C VAL A 135 -5.43 14.55 14.04
N MET A 136 -5.89 15.67 13.46
CA MET A 136 -5.84 15.90 12.02
C MET A 136 -4.41 15.80 11.48
N GLY A 137 -3.45 16.40 12.18
CA GLY A 137 -2.02 16.28 11.84
C GLY A 137 -1.49 14.85 12.00
N VAL A 138 -1.85 14.16 13.08
CA VAL A 138 -1.48 12.77 13.35
C VAL A 138 -2.03 11.84 12.26
N GLU A 139 -3.32 11.92 11.93
CA GLU A 139 -3.95 11.11 10.89
C GLU A 139 -3.35 11.38 9.51
N THR A 140 -3.03 12.63 9.20
CA THR A 140 -2.30 13.01 7.97
C THR A 140 -0.92 12.36 7.92
N GLY A 141 -0.19 12.35 9.03
CA GLY A 141 1.11 11.69 9.14
C GLY A 141 1.01 10.17 8.96
N LEU A 142 0.04 9.54 9.62
CA LEU A 142 -0.22 8.10 9.50
C LEU A 142 -0.63 7.70 8.08
N ASP A 143 -1.45 8.51 7.42
CA ASP A 143 -1.84 8.26 6.03
C ASP A 143 -0.66 8.46 5.08
N SER A 144 0.18 9.47 5.31
CA SER A 144 1.43 9.69 4.57
C SER A 144 2.38 8.49 4.63
N ASN A 145 2.51 7.84 5.79
CA ASN A 145 3.31 6.63 5.94
C ASN A 145 2.77 5.46 5.10
N GLY A 146 1.47 5.42 4.84
CA GLY A 146 0.82 4.45 3.96
C GLY A 146 1.19 4.57 2.48
N ARG A 147 1.91 5.63 2.05
CA ARG A 147 2.35 5.81 0.65
C ARG A 147 3.19 4.67 0.12
N LYS A 148 4.02 4.04 0.97
CA LYS A 148 4.84 2.88 0.56
C LYS A 148 3.98 1.73 0.04
N ASN A 149 2.85 1.47 0.69
CA ASN A 149 1.92 0.41 0.29
C ASN A 149 1.12 0.82 -0.95
N ARG A 150 0.71 2.11 -1.05
CA ARG A 150 0.04 2.62 -2.27
C ARG A 150 0.93 2.57 -3.49
N GLY A 151 2.25 2.82 -3.32
CA GLY A 151 3.22 2.77 -4.41
C GLY A 151 3.31 1.41 -5.11
N GLY A 152 3.11 0.30 -4.38
CA GLY A 152 3.14 -1.06 -4.93
C GLY A 152 2.08 -1.33 -6.00
N TYR A 153 0.90 -0.73 -5.85
CA TYR A 153 -0.25 -0.97 -6.75
C TYR A 153 -0.44 0.10 -7.83
N LEU A 154 0.36 1.19 -7.83
CA LEU A 154 0.13 2.28 -8.78
C LEU A 154 0.35 1.85 -10.23
N MET A 155 1.38 1.07 -10.51
CA MET A 155 1.65 0.60 -11.87
C MET A 155 0.59 -0.39 -12.34
N GLU A 156 0.20 -1.34 -11.49
CA GLU A 156 -0.90 -2.26 -11.76
C GLU A 156 -2.20 -1.50 -12.08
N ASN A 157 -2.59 -0.57 -11.21
CA ASN A 157 -3.80 0.22 -11.40
C ASN A 157 -3.76 1.05 -12.69
N LEU A 158 -2.58 1.55 -13.06
CA LEU A 158 -2.40 2.29 -14.32
C LEU A 158 -2.56 1.36 -15.51
N VAL A 159 -1.90 0.21 -15.52
CA VAL A 159 -1.99 -0.80 -16.59
C VAL A 159 -3.44 -1.30 -16.72
N GLU A 160 -4.13 -1.58 -15.60
CA GLU A 160 -5.54 -2.01 -15.61
C GLU A 160 -6.44 -0.98 -16.32
N LYS A 161 -6.24 0.33 -16.09
CA LYS A 161 -6.99 1.38 -16.80
C LYS A 161 -6.81 1.30 -18.32
N PHE A 162 -5.60 0.99 -18.79
CA PHE A 162 -5.34 0.84 -20.22
C PHE A 162 -5.91 -0.47 -20.79
N ILE A 163 -5.90 -1.58 -20.02
CA ILE A 163 -6.55 -2.83 -20.40
C ILE A 163 -8.06 -2.62 -20.59
N ILE A 164 -8.71 -1.95 -19.62
CA ILE A 164 -10.13 -1.61 -19.70
C ILE A 164 -10.42 -0.66 -20.89
N LYS A 165 -9.58 0.35 -21.09
CA LYS A 165 -9.70 1.29 -22.22
C LYS A 165 -9.58 0.60 -23.58
N ALA A 166 -8.82 -0.48 -23.66
CA ALA A 166 -8.68 -1.30 -24.86
C ALA A 166 -9.89 -2.22 -25.10
N GLY A 167 -10.88 -2.25 -24.19
CA GLY A 167 -12.15 -2.97 -24.34
C GLY A 167 -12.21 -4.31 -23.61
N PHE A 168 -11.17 -4.72 -22.86
CA PHE A 168 -11.16 -5.98 -22.13
C PHE A 168 -11.99 -5.90 -20.84
N ILE A 169 -12.77 -6.95 -20.57
CA ILE A 169 -13.71 -7.05 -19.45
C ILE A 169 -13.14 -7.91 -18.35
N LYS A 170 -13.11 -7.38 -17.11
CA LYS A 170 -12.61 -8.11 -15.94
C LYS A 170 -13.44 -9.35 -15.64
N GLY A 171 -12.76 -10.48 -15.40
CA GLY A 171 -13.40 -11.77 -15.12
C GLY A 171 -13.93 -12.49 -16.37
N VAL A 172 -13.84 -11.85 -17.55
CA VAL A 172 -14.19 -12.42 -18.86
C VAL A 172 -12.93 -12.54 -19.71
N ASP A 173 -12.34 -11.41 -20.07
CA ASP A 173 -11.20 -11.30 -20.96
C ASP A 173 -9.88 -11.15 -20.20
N TYR A 174 -9.91 -10.55 -19.00
CA TYR A 174 -8.72 -10.42 -18.16
C TYR A 174 -8.99 -10.73 -16.68
N PHE A 175 -7.94 -11.21 -16.00
CA PHE A 175 -7.92 -11.62 -14.60
C PHE A 175 -6.73 -10.98 -13.89
N LYS A 176 -6.88 -10.66 -12.59
CA LYS A 176 -5.80 -10.12 -11.75
C LYS A 176 -5.27 -11.19 -10.82
N GLU A 177 -3.96 -11.10 -10.53
CA GLU A 177 -3.29 -11.91 -9.51
C GLU A 177 -3.53 -13.41 -9.69
N MET A 178 -3.52 -13.89 -10.94
CA MET A 178 -3.84 -15.25 -11.30
C MET A 178 -2.61 -16.17 -11.21
N TYR A 179 -2.76 -17.30 -10.55
CA TYR A 179 -1.71 -18.30 -10.41
C TYR A 179 -1.60 -19.20 -11.65
N ILE A 180 -0.42 -19.81 -11.82
CA ILE A 180 -0.15 -20.75 -12.94
C ILE A 180 -1.15 -21.89 -12.95
N HIS A 181 -1.46 -22.51 -11.79
CA HIS A 181 -2.41 -23.63 -11.74
C HIS A 181 -3.81 -23.22 -12.22
N GLU A 182 -4.26 -21.98 -11.89
CA GLU A 182 -5.55 -21.46 -12.34
C GLU A 182 -5.58 -21.28 -13.88
N ILE A 183 -4.44 -20.88 -14.49
CA ILE A 183 -4.30 -20.76 -15.94
C ILE A 183 -4.42 -22.14 -16.58
N THR A 184 -3.69 -23.11 -16.04
CA THR A 184 -3.72 -24.50 -16.50
C THR A 184 -5.11 -25.12 -16.37
N GLU A 185 -5.77 -24.97 -15.22
CA GLU A 185 -7.12 -25.48 -14.98
C GLU A 185 -8.16 -24.84 -15.92
N LYS A 186 -8.03 -23.55 -16.20
CA LYS A 186 -9.01 -22.80 -16.96
C LYS A 186 -8.90 -23.00 -18.47
N TRP A 187 -7.70 -23.12 -19.00
CA TRP A 187 -7.45 -23.17 -20.45
C TRP A 187 -6.70 -24.40 -20.93
N GLY A 188 -6.27 -25.30 -20.04
CA GLY A 188 -5.58 -26.54 -20.38
C GLY A 188 -4.14 -26.34 -20.84
N ILE A 189 -3.54 -25.18 -20.59
CA ILE A 189 -2.18 -24.84 -21.03
C ILE A 189 -1.17 -25.36 -20.01
N ASP A 190 -0.21 -26.18 -20.44
CA ASP A 190 0.86 -26.67 -19.59
C ASP A 190 1.93 -25.58 -19.37
N LEU A 191 2.08 -25.14 -18.12
CA LEU A 191 3.03 -24.11 -17.69
C LEU A 191 4.16 -24.67 -16.82
N PHE A 192 4.45 -25.94 -16.93
CA PHE A 192 5.48 -26.63 -16.13
C PHE A 192 6.86 -25.97 -16.25
N GLU A 193 7.26 -25.56 -17.45
CA GLU A 193 8.54 -24.89 -17.70
C GLU A 193 8.63 -23.54 -16.99
N ILE A 194 7.55 -22.75 -16.95
CA ILE A 194 7.49 -21.45 -16.27
C ILE A 194 7.48 -21.59 -14.75
N SER A 195 7.03 -22.72 -14.23
CA SER A 195 6.94 -23.00 -12.79
C SER A 195 8.26 -23.50 -12.17
N ASN A 196 9.39 -23.34 -12.85
CA ASN A 196 10.66 -23.96 -12.45
C ASN A 196 10.49 -25.44 -12.13
N GLN A 197 9.93 -26.18 -13.08
CA GLN A 197 9.61 -27.62 -13.01
C GLN A 197 8.67 -27.96 -11.83
N GLY A 198 7.68 -27.10 -11.58
CA GLY A 198 6.68 -27.32 -10.55
C GLY A 198 7.14 -27.02 -9.11
N THR A 199 8.36 -26.49 -8.93
CA THR A 199 8.92 -26.21 -7.58
C THR A 199 8.49 -24.86 -7.03
N THR A 200 8.02 -23.93 -7.86
CA THR A 200 7.62 -22.57 -7.45
C THR A 200 6.31 -22.20 -8.10
N GLU A 201 5.32 -21.86 -7.26
CA GLU A 201 4.06 -21.34 -7.76
C GLU A 201 4.22 -19.86 -8.14
N LYS A 202 4.09 -19.54 -9.43
CA LYS A 202 4.14 -18.19 -9.95
C LYS A 202 2.73 -17.61 -10.03
N ARG A 203 2.57 -16.35 -9.61
CA ARG A 203 1.35 -15.55 -9.78
C ARG A 203 1.68 -14.35 -10.64
N PHE A 204 0.86 -14.10 -11.65
CA PHE A 204 1.00 -12.94 -12.54
C PHE A 204 0.08 -11.81 -12.11
N ASP A 205 0.53 -10.55 -12.29
CA ASP A 205 -0.27 -9.36 -11.96
C ASP A 205 -1.56 -9.33 -12.78
N PHE A 206 -1.48 -9.67 -14.08
CA PHE A 206 -2.63 -9.83 -14.95
C PHE A 206 -2.45 -11.02 -15.89
N VAL A 207 -3.58 -11.59 -16.28
CA VAL A 207 -3.68 -12.55 -17.39
C VAL A 207 -4.78 -12.05 -18.32
N VAL A 208 -4.47 -11.86 -19.60
CA VAL A 208 -5.43 -11.49 -20.64
C VAL A 208 -5.58 -12.64 -21.61
N LYS A 209 -6.83 -13.08 -21.89
CA LYS A 209 -7.15 -14.13 -22.85
C LYS A 209 -7.82 -13.52 -24.06
N THR A 210 -7.24 -13.75 -25.22
CA THR A 210 -7.86 -13.47 -26.52
C THR A 210 -8.26 -14.79 -27.17
N ASP A 211 -8.83 -14.77 -28.35
CA ASP A 211 -9.25 -15.99 -29.06
C ASP A 211 -8.11 -16.98 -29.25
N ASN A 212 -6.89 -16.49 -29.50
CA ASN A 212 -5.75 -17.31 -29.92
C ASN A 212 -4.62 -17.39 -28.88
N MET A 213 -4.58 -16.51 -27.88
CA MET A 213 -3.40 -16.35 -27.03
C MET A 213 -3.77 -16.04 -25.58
N VAL A 214 -2.94 -16.47 -24.65
CA VAL A 214 -2.95 -16.03 -23.26
C VAL A 214 -1.73 -15.14 -23.02
N TYR A 215 -1.97 -13.89 -22.64
CA TYR A 215 -0.92 -12.96 -22.26
C TYR A 215 -0.77 -12.93 -20.74
N VAL A 216 0.38 -13.34 -20.24
CA VAL A 216 0.73 -13.27 -18.82
C VAL A 216 1.58 -12.03 -18.59
N ILE A 217 1.14 -11.18 -17.65
CA ILE A 217 1.62 -9.81 -17.55
C ILE A 217 2.20 -9.56 -16.17
N GLU A 218 3.37 -8.95 -16.13
CA GLU A 218 4.00 -8.40 -14.94
C GLU A 218 4.14 -6.89 -15.07
N THR A 219 4.01 -6.19 -13.95
CA THR A 219 4.08 -4.73 -13.91
C THR A 219 5.01 -4.27 -12.80
N ASN A 220 5.80 -3.22 -13.05
CA ASN A 220 6.52 -2.56 -11.98
C ASN A 220 6.93 -1.14 -12.36
N PHE A 221 7.12 -0.32 -11.32
CA PHE A 221 7.64 1.03 -11.45
C PHE A 221 8.75 1.27 -10.42
N TYR A 222 9.90 1.69 -10.88
CA TYR A 222 11.05 1.98 -10.01
C TYR A 222 11.44 3.45 -10.08
N SER A 223 11.01 4.24 -9.08
CA SER A 223 11.42 5.65 -8.97
C SER A 223 12.88 5.84 -8.56
N GLY A 224 13.41 4.89 -7.75
CA GLY A 224 14.79 4.87 -7.25
C GLY A 224 15.54 3.61 -7.62
N GLY A 225 16.88 3.68 -7.57
CA GLY A 225 17.77 2.53 -7.82
C GLY A 225 17.81 1.54 -6.64
N GLY A 226 18.40 0.36 -6.90
CA GLY A 226 18.61 -0.70 -5.90
C GLY A 226 18.92 -2.05 -6.54
N SER A 227 19.35 -3.03 -5.73
CA SER A 227 19.67 -4.39 -6.20
C SER A 227 18.47 -5.12 -6.82
N LYS A 228 17.27 -4.86 -6.29
CA LYS A 228 16.02 -5.47 -6.76
C LYS A 228 15.78 -5.28 -8.27
N LEU A 229 16.21 -4.15 -8.86
CA LEU A 229 16.05 -3.91 -10.29
C LEU A 229 16.82 -4.93 -11.13
N ASN A 230 18.06 -5.24 -10.71
CA ASN A 230 18.89 -6.22 -11.40
C ASN A 230 18.30 -7.64 -11.30
N GLU A 231 17.78 -7.99 -10.14
CA GLU A 231 17.10 -9.27 -9.90
C GLU A 231 15.85 -9.39 -10.76
N THR A 232 15.01 -8.34 -10.78
CA THR A 232 13.79 -8.30 -11.60
C THR A 232 14.10 -8.43 -13.09
N ALA A 233 15.08 -7.66 -13.61
CA ALA A 233 15.44 -7.74 -15.03
C ALA A 233 15.90 -9.15 -15.42
N ARG A 234 16.75 -9.79 -14.61
CA ARG A 234 17.21 -11.16 -14.86
C ARG A 234 16.09 -12.19 -14.78
N SER A 235 15.25 -12.12 -13.75
CA SER A 235 14.11 -13.02 -13.56
C SER A 235 13.16 -12.93 -14.74
N TYR A 236 12.82 -11.72 -15.20
CA TYR A 236 11.88 -11.53 -16.31
C TYR A 236 12.49 -11.85 -17.68
N LYS A 237 13.82 -11.71 -17.83
CA LYS A 237 14.53 -12.25 -19.00
C LYS A 237 14.37 -13.77 -19.10
N THR A 238 14.58 -14.48 -17.98
CA THR A 238 14.40 -15.95 -17.92
C THR A 238 12.95 -16.32 -18.21
N LEU A 239 12.00 -15.68 -17.56
CA LEU A 239 10.57 -15.91 -17.76
C LEU A 239 10.13 -15.69 -19.22
N ALA A 240 10.65 -14.65 -19.88
CA ALA A 240 10.38 -14.40 -21.30
C ALA A 240 10.92 -15.52 -22.20
N LEU A 241 12.12 -16.03 -21.90
CA LEU A 241 12.71 -17.12 -22.67
C LEU A 241 11.95 -18.45 -22.47
N GLU A 242 11.53 -18.75 -21.23
CA GLU A 242 10.72 -19.92 -20.89
C GLU A 242 9.34 -19.84 -21.56
N SER A 243 8.66 -18.70 -21.49
CA SER A 243 7.34 -18.52 -22.11
C SER A 243 7.36 -18.68 -23.64
N ASN A 244 8.47 -18.33 -24.30
CA ASN A 244 8.62 -18.50 -25.75
C ASN A 244 8.67 -19.99 -26.21
N THR A 245 8.79 -20.93 -25.28
CA THR A 245 8.72 -22.36 -25.58
C THR A 245 7.29 -22.92 -25.62
N ILE A 246 6.31 -22.10 -25.25
CA ILE A 246 4.89 -22.45 -25.12
C ILE A 246 4.09 -21.62 -26.13
N ASP A 247 3.54 -22.26 -27.16
CA ASP A 247 2.89 -21.59 -28.31
C ASP A 247 1.67 -20.73 -27.92
N GLU A 248 0.98 -21.09 -26.82
CA GLU A 248 -0.29 -20.48 -26.40
C GLU A 248 -0.10 -19.35 -25.39
N ILE A 249 1.14 -19.08 -24.96
CA ILE A 249 1.48 -18.07 -23.94
C ILE A 249 2.40 -17.00 -24.51
N THR A 250 2.12 -15.77 -24.14
CA THR A 250 3.04 -14.64 -24.37
C THR A 250 3.27 -13.88 -23.06
N PHE A 251 4.52 -13.80 -22.63
CA PHE A 251 4.89 -12.98 -21.49
C PHE A 251 5.04 -11.52 -21.90
N VAL A 252 4.35 -10.62 -21.17
CA VAL A 252 4.38 -9.17 -21.40
C VAL A 252 4.85 -8.46 -20.12
N TRP A 253 5.78 -7.56 -20.27
CA TRP A 253 6.28 -6.79 -19.14
C TRP A 253 6.05 -5.30 -19.35
N PHE A 254 5.24 -4.69 -18.47
CA PHE A 254 5.10 -3.24 -18.39
C PHE A 254 6.00 -2.69 -17.28
N THR A 255 7.00 -1.93 -17.64
CA THR A 255 7.95 -1.35 -16.68
C THR A 255 8.28 0.09 -17.00
N ASP A 256 8.48 0.90 -15.95
CA ASP A 256 8.86 2.30 -16.08
C ASP A 256 9.60 2.78 -14.82
N GLY A 257 10.02 4.02 -14.82
CA GLY A 257 10.66 4.69 -13.68
C GLY A 257 12.15 4.94 -13.85
N LYS A 258 12.57 6.15 -13.53
CA LYS A 258 13.99 6.59 -13.69
C LYS A 258 14.98 5.83 -12.83
N GLY A 259 14.55 5.04 -11.87
CA GLY A 259 15.39 4.12 -11.10
C GLY A 259 16.15 3.13 -11.99
N TRP A 260 15.60 2.76 -13.14
CA TRP A 260 16.24 1.88 -14.13
C TRP A 260 17.57 2.39 -14.67
N ASN A 261 17.87 3.70 -14.57
CA ASN A 261 19.17 4.23 -14.93
C ASN A 261 20.31 3.60 -14.12
N SER A 262 20.05 3.14 -12.89
CA SER A 262 21.03 2.44 -12.04
C SER A 262 21.29 0.98 -12.45
N ALA A 263 20.35 0.37 -13.20
CA ALA A 263 20.41 -1.00 -13.67
C ALA A 263 20.31 -1.11 -15.21
N LYS A 264 20.74 -0.04 -15.90
CA LYS A 264 20.59 0.13 -17.36
C LYS A 264 21.10 -1.06 -18.17
N ASN A 265 22.23 -1.65 -17.78
CA ASN A 265 22.84 -2.75 -18.54
C ASN A 265 21.97 -4.03 -18.48
N ASN A 266 21.51 -4.41 -17.28
CA ASN A 266 20.65 -5.58 -17.13
C ASN A 266 19.29 -5.38 -17.82
N LEU A 267 18.72 -4.16 -17.72
CA LEU A 267 17.49 -3.84 -18.45
C LEU A 267 17.69 -3.93 -19.97
N LYS A 268 18.84 -3.45 -20.48
CA LYS A 268 19.16 -3.52 -21.90
C LYS A 268 19.27 -4.97 -22.39
N GLU A 269 19.96 -5.84 -21.64
CA GLU A 269 20.04 -7.25 -21.96
C GLU A 269 18.67 -7.92 -22.06
N THR A 270 17.73 -7.55 -21.16
CA THR A 270 16.36 -8.05 -21.19
C THR A 270 15.60 -7.48 -22.38
N PHE A 271 15.72 -6.19 -22.64
CA PHE A 271 15.10 -5.52 -23.79
C PHE A 271 15.54 -6.11 -25.13
N ASP A 272 16.83 -6.50 -25.25
CA ASP A 272 17.37 -7.05 -26.50
C ASP A 272 16.84 -8.46 -26.83
N VAL A 273 16.34 -9.20 -25.85
CA VAL A 273 15.80 -10.57 -26.02
C VAL A 273 14.29 -10.68 -25.87
N MET A 274 13.66 -9.69 -25.25
CA MET A 274 12.24 -9.71 -24.96
C MET A 274 11.45 -8.87 -25.98
N GLU A 275 10.53 -9.50 -26.69
CA GLU A 275 9.69 -8.82 -27.68
C GLU A 275 8.67 -7.87 -27.04
N HIS A 276 8.03 -8.33 -25.97
CA HIS A 276 6.90 -7.67 -25.33
C HIS A 276 7.28 -7.00 -24.02
N ILE A 277 8.17 -6.00 -24.08
CA ILE A 277 8.53 -5.11 -22.97
C ILE A 277 8.11 -3.68 -23.32
N TYR A 278 7.34 -3.02 -22.46
CA TYR A 278 6.71 -1.73 -22.75
C TYR A 278 6.81 -0.79 -21.56
N ASN A 279 6.81 0.52 -21.83
CA ASN A 279 6.75 1.58 -20.84
C ASN A 279 5.39 2.30 -20.86
N ILE A 280 5.22 3.31 -20.01
CA ILE A 280 3.98 4.09 -19.92
C ILE A 280 3.69 4.84 -21.22
N LYS A 281 4.71 5.33 -21.92
CA LYS A 281 4.53 5.99 -23.21
C LYS A 281 3.97 5.04 -24.26
N ASP A 282 4.40 3.77 -24.25
CA ASP A 282 3.84 2.74 -25.13
C ASP A 282 2.36 2.48 -24.81
N LEU A 283 1.98 2.44 -23.51
CA LEU A 283 0.58 2.35 -23.08
C LEU A 283 -0.26 3.53 -23.57
N GLU A 284 0.26 4.76 -23.44
CA GLU A 284 -0.38 5.98 -23.93
C GLU A 284 -0.59 5.94 -25.46
N ASN A 285 0.28 5.24 -26.19
CA ASN A 285 0.22 5.03 -27.64
C ASN A 285 -0.62 3.80 -28.03
N ASN A 286 -1.47 3.28 -27.14
CA ASN A 286 -2.41 2.18 -27.37
C ASN A 286 -1.75 0.82 -27.71
N ILE A 287 -0.54 0.53 -27.22
CA ILE A 287 0.18 -0.71 -27.47
C ILE A 287 -0.64 -1.97 -27.11
N ILE A 288 -1.50 -1.91 -26.10
CA ILE A 288 -2.39 -3.02 -25.70
C ILE A 288 -3.27 -3.46 -26.88
N SER A 289 -3.92 -2.52 -27.57
CA SER A 289 -4.76 -2.84 -28.72
C SER A 289 -3.98 -3.35 -29.94
N GLU A 290 -2.68 -3.09 -30.01
CA GLU A 290 -1.82 -3.58 -31.08
C GLU A 290 -1.31 -5.00 -30.81
N VAL A 291 -1.04 -5.32 -29.54
CA VAL A 291 -0.39 -6.58 -29.12
C VAL A 291 -1.42 -7.65 -28.77
N PHE A 292 -2.50 -7.30 -28.06
CA PHE A 292 -3.49 -8.28 -27.59
C PHE A 292 -4.55 -8.53 -28.65
N LYS A 293 -4.26 -9.52 -29.52
CA LYS A 293 -5.10 -9.91 -30.67
C LYS A 293 -5.54 -11.35 -30.58
#